data_ae8a667c1ab5b86f774cc5b8e764eb03
#
_entry.id   ae8a667c1ab5b86f774cc5b8e764eb03
#
_cell.length_a   1.000
_cell.length_b   1.000
_cell.length_c   1.000
_cell.angle_alpha   90.00
_cell.angle_beta   90.00
_cell.angle_gamma   90.00
#
_symmetry.space_group_name_H-M   'P 1'
#
loop_
_entity.id
_entity.type
_entity.pdbx_description
1 polymer ?
#
loop_
_entity_poly.entity_id
_entity_poly.type
_entity_poly.pdbx_seq_one_letter_code
_entity_poly.pdbx_strand_id
1 'polypeptide(L)'
;RNGREFVEVTFGNDNDIRLSLSKEENVLLVGGRAYLPAEDFVLAEFFDRYVKMAFIDYSAIKETAPRKEEDKRPPLPEGYLEKLQQVRYSDHTVRVYTSYFRDFQQYFEGRKIETVTPGEINDYLLYLIHEKNISSCQQNQRINAIKFYYEKVLGQERRCYKVNRAKREKTLPDVLSKEEIKKILDV
;
A
#
# COMPACT_ATOMS: atom_id res chain seq x y z
N ARG A 1 2.70 -36.47 -2.06
CA ARG A 1 1.81 -37.28 -2.92
C ARG A 1 0.32 -37.09 -2.64
N ASN A 2 -0.10 -36.04 -1.94
CA ASN A 2 -1.51 -35.70 -1.66
C ASN A 2 -1.89 -34.28 -2.09
N GLY A 3 -1.29 -33.72 -3.13
CA GLY A 3 -1.70 -32.42 -3.68
C GLY A 3 -1.45 -31.21 -2.72
N ARG A 4 -0.76 -31.39 -1.61
CA ARG A 4 -0.38 -30.28 -0.73
C ARG A 4 0.86 -29.58 -1.27
N GLU A 5 0.80 -28.27 -1.36
CA GLU A 5 1.93 -27.42 -1.73
C GLU A 5 2.77 -27.12 -0.47
N PHE A 6 4.10 -27.05 -0.65
CA PHE A 6 5.03 -26.75 0.43
C PHE A 6 5.99 -25.66 0.01
N VAL A 7 6.36 -24.83 0.97
CA VAL A 7 7.47 -23.87 0.84
C VAL A 7 8.74 -24.58 1.30
N GLU A 8 9.74 -24.67 0.42
CA GLU A 8 11.05 -25.22 0.74
C GLU A 8 11.96 -24.11 1.27
N VAL A 9 12.51 -24.29 2.46
CA VAL A 9 13.53 -23.43 3.06
C VAL A 9 14.84 -24.16 3.13
N THR A 10 15.87 -23.66 2.47
CA THR A 10 17.22 -24.22 2.51
C THR A 10 18.06 -23.44 3.51
N PHE A 11 18.62 -24.11 4.53
CA PHE A 11 19.43 -23.48 5.59
C PHE A 11 20.80 -24.14 5.79
N GLY A 12 21.18 -25.10 4.97
CA GLY A 12 22.46 -25.79 5.04
C GLY A 12 22.63 -26.61 6.32
N ASN A 13 23.78 -26.45 6.97
CA ASN A 13 24.15 -27.23 8.19
C ASN A 13 24.07 -26.37 9.47
N ASP A 14 23.31 -25.27 9.48
CA ASP A 14 23.14 -24.43 10.67
C ASP A 14 22.22 -25.12 11.69
N ASN A 15 22.78 -25.48 12.83
CA ASN A 15 22.06 -26.22 13.90
C ASN A 15 21.05 -25.30 14.63
N ASP A 16 21.34 -24.02 14.79
CA ASP A 16 20.45 -23.09 15.51
C ASP A 16 19.18 -22.79 14.68
N ILE A 17 19.34 -22.60 13.40
CA ILE A 17 18.22 -22.48 12.46
C ILE A 17 17.43 -23.77 12.41
N ARG A 18 18.10 -24.92 12.34
CA ARG A 18 17.45 -26.25 12.35
C ARG A 18 16.62 -26.47 13.61
N LEU A 19 17.16 -26.10 14.77
CA LEU A 19 16.46 -26.24 16.05
C LEU A 19 15.27 -25.30 16.14
N SER A 20 15.38 -24.09 15.59
CA SER A 20 14.30 -23.13 15.56
C SER A 20 13.19 -23.59 14.63
N LEU A 21 13.52 -24.06 13.42
CA LEU A 21 12.56 -24.60 12.44
C LEU A 21 11.86 -25.86 12.94
N SER A 22 12.53 -26.68 13.76
CA SER A 22 11.91 -27.90 14.33
C SER A 22 10.78 -27.63 15.35
N LYS A 23 10.65 -26.37 15.80
CA LYS A 23 9.56 -25.92 16.70
C LYS A 23 8.31 -25.45 15.96
N GLU A 24 8.42 -25.26 14.64
CA GLU A 24 7.27 -24.88 13.83
C GLU A 24 6.30 -26.06 13.68
N GLU A 25 5.01 -25.78 13.64
CA GLU A 25 3.99 -26.80 13.44
C GLU A 25 4.03 -27.36 12.01
N ASN A 26 3.88 -28.67 11.88
CA ASN A 26 3.81 -29.39 10.60
C ASN A 26 5.03 -29.23 9.67
N VAL A 27 6.22 -28.96 10.21
CA VAL A 27 7.46 -28.86 9.43
C VAL A 27 8.07 -30.22 9.21
N LEU A 28 8.47 -30.50 7.97
CA LEU A 28 9.26 -31.66 7.62
C LEU A 28 10.73 -31.27 7.39
N LEU A 29 11.64 -31.74 8.18
CA LEU A 29 13.08 -31.51 8.08
C LEU A 29 13.78 -32.65 7.38
N VAL A 30 14.45 -32.39 6.28
CA VAL A 30 15.21 -33.37 5.50
C VAL A 30 16.58 -32.79 5.14
N GLY A 31 17.63 -33.27 5.79
CA GLY A 31 18.99 -32.74 5.60
C GLY A 31 19.05 -31.26 5.99
N GLY A 32 19.60 -30.40 5.12
CA GLY A 32 19.66 -28.95 5.30
C GLY A 32 18.45 -28.18 4.74
N ARG A 33 17.28 -28.82 4.68
CA ARG A 33 16.05 -28.25 4.14
C ARG A 33 14.87 -28.47 5.07
N ALA A 34 13.97 -27.48 5.09
CA ALA A 34 12.70 -27.55 5.78
C ALA A 34 11.56 -27.35 4.76
N TYR A 35 10.48 -28.09 4.94
CA TYR A 35 9.28 -28.00 4.13
C TYR A 35 8.13 -27.57 5.02
N LEU A 36 7.60 -26.36 4.78
CA LEU A 36 6.47 -25.80 5.50
C LEU A 36 5.21 -25.88 4.62
N PRO A 37 4.03 -26.19 5.18
CA PRO A 37 2.80 -26.17 4.41
C PRO A 37 2.54 -24.78 3.82
N ALA A 38 2.28 -24.71 2.51
CA ALA A 38 2.05 -23.41 1.85
C ALA A 38 0.71 -22.77 2.24
N GLU A 39 -0.23 -23.57 2.74
CA GLU A 39 -1.56 -23.11 3.16
C GLU A 39 -1.47 -22.16 4.37
N ASP A 40 -0.54 -22.40 5.30
CA ASP A 40 -0.37 -21.65 6.55
C ASP A 40 0.88 -20.74 6.51
N PHE A 41 1.63 -20.73 5.42
CA PHE A 41 2.89 -19.99 5.32
C PHE A 41 2.66 -18.51 5.03
N VAL A 42 3.04 -17.63 5.99
CA VAL A 42 3.04 -16.18 5.84
C VAL A 42 4.49 -15.69 5.83
N LEU A 43 4.96 -15.23 4.66
CA LEU A 43 6.34 -14.79 4.46
C LEU A 43 6.75 -13.67 5.43
N ALA A 44 5.87 -12.72 5.74
CA ALA A 44 6.15 -11.62 6.65
C ALA A 44 6.42 -12.11 8.08
N GLU A 45 5.60 -13.03 8.59
CA GLU A 45 5.79 -13.61 9.94
C GLU A 45 7.05 -14.46 10.01
N PHE A 46 7.31 -15.23 8.95
CA PHE A 46 8.55 -16.01 8.83
C PHE A 46 9.77 -15.07 8.82
N PHE A 47 9.72 -14.00 8.05
CA PHE A 47 10.80 -13.00 7.99
C PHE A 47 11.06 -12.37 9.35
N ASP A 48 10.03 -11.85 10.03
CA ASP A 48 10.17 -11.23 11.36
C ASP A 48 10.77 -12.16 12.39
N ARG A 49 10.47 -13.45 12.30
CA ARG A 49 10.98 -14.47 13.23
C ARG A 49 12.46 -14.83 13.01
N TYR A 50 12.87 -14.90 11.75
CA TYR A 50 14.20 -15.42 11.38
C TYR A 50 15.20 -14.37 10.91
N VAL A 51 14.79 -13.12 10.60
CA VAL A 51 15.68 -12.07 10.10
C VAL A 51 16.85 -11.73 11.04
N LYS A 52 16.68 -11.96 12.34
CA LYS A 52 17.73 -11.73 13.34
C LYS A 52 18.75 -12.88 13.41
N MET A 53 18.43 -14.04 12.86
CA MET A 53 19.25 -15.26 12.92
C MET A 53 20.00 -15.50 11.60
N ALA A 54 19.41 -15.12 10.46
CA ALA A 54 19.98 -15.35 9.15
C ALA A 54 19.54 -14.32 8.13
N PHE A 55 20.36 -14.17 7.07
CA PHE A 55 19.90 -13.49 5.86
C PHE A 55 18.91 -14.39 5.12
N ILE A 56 17.72 -13.86 4.82
CA ILE A 56 16.67 -14.62 4.15
C ILE A 56 16.62 -14.17 2.69
N ASP A 57 16.99 -15.07 1.77
CA ASP A 57 16.79 -14.89 0.35
C ASP A 57 15.45 -15.51 -0.06
N TYR A 58 14.48 -14.68 -0.36
CA TYR A 58 13.14 -15.09 -0.82
C TYR A 58 12.91 -14.85 -2.31
N SER A 59 13.96 -14.59 -3.08
CA SER A 59 13.86 -14.31 -4.51
C SER A 59 13.28 -15.47 -5.33
N ALA A 60 13.41 -16.70 -4.83
CA ALA A 60 12.83 -17.90 -5.43
C ALA A 60 11.33 -18.11 -5.12
N ILE A 61 10.82 -17.48 -4.08
CA ILE A 61 9.38 -17.44 -3.82
C ILE A 61 8.81 -16.49 -4.88
N LYS A 62 8.30 -17.05 -5.98
CA LYS A 62 7.37 -16.27 -6.79
C LYS A 62 6.29 -15.84 -5.81
N GLU A 63 6.21 -14.52 -5.57
CA GLU A 63 5.05 -13.98 -4.89
C GLU A 63 3.82 -14.59 -5.57
N THR A 64 3.26 -15.62 -5.00
CA THR A 64 1.82 -15.73 -5.00
C THR A 64 1.44 -14.46 -4.24
N ALA A 65 1.27 -13.38 -5.00
CA ALA A 65 0.74 -12.14 -4.48
C ALA A 65 -0.40 -12.56 -3.55
N PRO A 66 -0.40 -12.13 -2.27
CA PRO A 66 -1.42 -12.58 -1.32
C PRO A 66 -2.69 -12.57 -2.12
N ARG A 67 -3.41 -13.71 -2.18
CA ARG A 67 -4.68 -13.80 -2.93
C ARG A 67 -5.36 -12.51 -2.59
N LYS A 68 -5.45 -11.59 -3.56
CA LYS A 68 -6.13 -10.32 -3.33
C LYS A 68 -7.46 -10.77 -2.78
N GLU A 69 -7.66 -10.63 -1.48
CA GLU A 69 -9.00 -10.72 -0.92
C GLU A 69 -9.81 -9.95 -1.92
N GLU A 70 -10.77 -10.59 -2.56
CA GLU A 70 -11.53 -9.97 -3.66
C GLU A 70 -11.85 -8.58 -3.17
N ASP A 71 -11.27 -7.58 -3.82
CA ASP A 71 -11.33 -6.19 -3.35
C ASP A 71 -12.82 -5.83 -3.31
N LYS A 72 -13.45 -6.05 -2.15
CA LYS A 72 -14.89 -5.86 -1.91
C LYS A 72 -15.32 -4.41 -2.15
N ARG A 73 -14.33 -3.55 -2.42
CA ARG A 73 -14.60 -2.16 -2.75
C ARG A 73 -15.23 -2.04 -4.13
N PRO A 74 -16.08 -1.04 -4.35
CA PRO A 74 -16.78 -0.86 -5.61
C PRO A 74 -15.80 -0.76 -6.79
N PRO A 75 -16.18 -1.26 -7.99
CA PRO A 75 -15.36 -1.11 -9.18
C PRO A 75 -15.17 0.37 -9.51
N LEU A 76 -14.03 0.69 -10.10
CA LEU A 76 -13.78 2.06 -10.56
C LEU A 76 -14.74 2.41 -11.69
N PRO A 77 -15.15 3.69 -11.80
CA PRO A 77 -15.93 4.16 -12.94
C PRO A 77 -15.18 3.96 -14.26
N GLU A 78 -15.93 3.73 -15.31
CA GLU A 78 -15.39 3.62 -16.66
C GLU A 78 -14.55 4.84 -17.03
N GLY A 79 -13.41 4.63 -17.64
CA GLY A 79 -12.50 5.71 -18.06
C GLY A 79 -11.62 6.31 -16.95
N TYR A 80 -11.82 5.96 -15.67
CA TYR A 80 -11.02 6.53 -14.58
C TYR A 80 -9.55 6.08 -14.66
N LEU A 81 -9.32 4.79 -14.80
CA LEU A 81 -7.97 4.22 -14.87
C LEU A 81 -7.26 4.61 -16.16
N GLU A 82 -7.96 4.51 -17.29
CA GLU A 82 -7.46 4.87 -18.61
C GLU A 82 -7.02 6.35 -18.65
N LYS A 83 -7.80 7.21 -18.01
CA LYS A 83 -7.48 8.65 -17.96
C LYS A 83 -6.24 8.94 -17.11
N LEU A 84 -6.06 8.23 -16.00
CA LEU A 84 -4.84 8.33 -15.20
C LEU A 84 -3.60 7.91 -16.00
N GLN A 85 -3.72 6.84 -16.79
CA GLN A 85 -2.65 6.36 -17.68
C GLN A 85 -2.37 7.33 -18.82
N GLN A 86 -3.41 7.89 -19.45
CA GLN A 86 -3.26 8.91 -20.52
C GLN A 86 -2.50 10.15 -20.05
N VAL A 87 -2.72 10.57 -18.80
CA VAL A 87 -2.01 11.69 -18.17
C VAL A 87 -0.59 11.31 -17.75
N ARG A 88 -0.20 10.02 -17.89
CA ARG A 88 1.11 9.48 -17.54
C ARG A 88 1.49 9.67 -16.07
N TYR A 89 0.54 9.49 -15.16
CA TYR A 89 0.87 9.42 -13.75
C TYR A 89 1.71 8.18 -13.44
N SER A 90 2.61 8.29 -12.46
CA SER A 90 3.41 7.16 -11.99
C SER A 90 2.50 6.06 -11.43
N ASP A 91 2.96 4.80 -11.46
CA ASP A 91 2.23 3.64 -10.92
C ASP A 91 1.85 3.83 -9.45
N HIS A 92 2.72 4.50 -8.69
CA HIS A 92 2.42 4.86 -7.30
C HIS A 92 1.21 5.81 -7.22
N THR A 93 1.19 6.87 -8.03
CA THR A 93 0.07 7.83 -8.07
C THR A 93 -1.22 7.15 -8.51
N VAL A 94 -1.15 6.29 -9.53
CA VAL A 94 -2.29 5.51 -10.01
C VAL A 94 -2.86 4.66 -8.87
N ARG A 95 -2.02 3.90 -8.16
CA ARG A 95 -2.45 3.08 -7.01
C ARG A 95 -3.09 3.90 -5.91
N VAL A 96 -2.48 5.03 -5.54
CA VAL A 96 -3.00 5.90 -4.48
C VAL A 96 -4.35 6.51 -4.88
N TYR A 97 -4.48 7.04 -6.11
CA TYR A 97 -5.72 7.67 -6.58
C TYR A 97 -6.85 6.66 -6.70
N THR A 98 -6.59 5.48 -7.25
CA THR A 98 -7.60 4.41 -7.36
C THR A 98 -8.07 3.93 -5.99
N SER A 99 -7.15 3.76 -5.03
CA SER A 99 -7.52 3.38 -3.67
C SER A 99 -8.39 4.43 -3.00
N TYR A 100 -7.98 5.70 -3.01
CA TYR A 100 -8.73 6.78 -2.38
C TYR A 100 -10.08 7.05 -3.05
N PHE A 101 -10.15 6.85 -4.36
CA PHE A 101 -11.42 7.01 -5.06
C PHE A 101 -12.41 5.87 -4.75
N ARG A 102 -11.94 4.64 -4.60
CA ARG A 102 -12.77 3.52 -4.15
C ARG A 102 -13.29 3.70 -2.72
N ASP A 103 -12.47 4.23 -1.81
CA ASP A 103 -12.91 4.59 -0.46
C ASP A 103 -14.04 5.64 -0.50
N PHE A 104 -13.92 6.62 -1.41
CA PHE A 104 -14.95 7.62 -1.65
C PHE A 104 -16.24 7.00 -2.19
N GLN A 105 -16.16 6.12 -3.17
CA GLN A 105 -17.31 5.40 -3.71
C GLN A 105 -18.00 4.54 -2.63
N GLN A 106 -17.20 3.87 -1.80
CA GLN A 106 -17.72 3.04 -0.71
C GLN A 106 -18.46 3.86 0.34
N TYR A 107 -17.98 5.06 0.67
CA TYR A 107 -18.68 5.96 1.61
C TYR A 107 -20.05 6.38 1.08
N PHE A 108 -20.18 6.56 -0.23
CA PHE A 108 -21.45 6.90 -0.88
C PHE A 108 -22.14 5.68 -1.52
N GLU A 109 -21.94 4.49 -0.96
CA GLU A 109 -22.54 3.25 -1.49
C GLU A 109 -24.04 3.40 -1.66
N GLY A 110 -24.57 2.91 -2.81
CA GLY A 110 -25.97 3.03 -3.18
C GLY A 110 -26.37 4.36 -3.83
N ARG A 111 -25.43 5.32 -3.98
CA ARG A 111 -25.67 6.60 -4.65
C ARG A 111 -24.84 6.74 -5.93
N LYS A 112 -25.37 7.48 -6.89
CA LYS A 112 -24.62 7.86 -8.10
C LYS A 112 -23.57 8.92 -7.72
N ILE A 113 -22.31 8.58 -7.87
CA ILE A 113 -21.18 9.46 -7.52
C ILE A 113 -21.22 10.79 -8.28
N GLU A 114 -21.76 10.79 -9.51
CA GLU A 114 -21.89 11.98 -10.34
C GLU A 114 -22.78 13.07 -9.72
N THR A 115 -23.68 12.67 -8.82
CA THR A 115 -24.65 13.58 -8.16
C THR A 115 -24.16 14.14 -6.83
N VAL A 116 -23.01 13.69 -6.33
CA VAL A 116 -22.46 14.14 -5.05
C VAL A 116 -22.04 15.60 -5.15
N THR A 117 -22.52 16.40 -4.20
CA THR A 117 -22.27 17.85 -4.16
C THR A 117 -20.94 18.19 -3.49
N PRO A 118 -20.36 19.37 -3.72
CA PRO A 118 -19.17 19.83 -3.01
C PRO A 118 -19.34 19.90 -1.48
N GLY A 119 -20.56 20.14 -0.97
CA GLY A 119 -20.86 20.11 0.44
C GLY A 119 -20.67 18.70 1.02
N GLU A 120 -21.25 17.69 0.38
CA GLU A 120 -21.14 16.29 0.78
C GLU A 120 -19.68 15.78 0.68
N ILE A 121 -18.89 16.29 -0.27
CA ILE A 121 -17.44 15.99 -0.32
C ILE A 121 -16.74 16.56 0.92
N ASN A 122 -17.08 17.77 1.37
CA ASN A 122 -16.53 18.34 2.60
C ASN A 122 -16.94 17.51 3.83
N ASP A 123 -18.17 17.06 3.91
CA ASP A 123 -18.67 16.20 5.01
C ASP A 123 -17.91 14.87 5.04
N TYR A 124 -17.68 14.25 3.89
CA TYR A 124 -16.83 13.06 3.79
C TYR A 124 -15.39 13.33 4.28
N LEU A 125 -14.79 14.46 3.92
CA LEU A 125 -13.45 14.80 4.38
C LEU A 125 -13.40 15.06 5.90
N LEU A 126 -14.43 15.71 6.46
CA LEU A 126 -14.58 15.88 7.91
C LEU A 126 -14.71 14.54 8.62
N TYR A 127 -15.52 13.63 8.10
CA TYR A 127 -15.61 12.25 8.59
C TYR A 127 -14.23 11.58 8.64
N LEU A 128 -13.45 11.68 7.55
CA LEU A 128 -12.12 11.08 7.51
C LEU A 128 -11.12 11.70 8.51
N ILE A 129 -11.23 13.01 8.75
CA ILE A 129 -10.40 13.71 9.72
C ILE A 129 -10.74 13.25 11.14
N HIS A 130 -12.02 13.18 11.49
CA HIS A 130 -12.47 12.88 12.85
C HIS A 130 -12.41 11.39 13.18
N GLU A 131 -12.87 10.53 12.27
CA GLU A 131 -13.00 9.09 12.52
C GLU A 131 -11.77 8.29 12.10
N LYS A 132 -11.03 8.74 11.06
CA LYS A 132 -9.88 8.03 10.53
C LYS A 132 -8.55 8.69 10.83
N ASN A 133 -8.54 9.87 11.47
CA ASN A 133 -7.35 10.65 11.80
C ASN A 133 -6.37 10.83 10.63
N ILE A 134 -6.89 11.10 9.43
CA ILE A 134 -6.04 11.25 8.24
C ILE A 134 -5.15 12.49 8.36
N SER A 135 -3.92 12.41 7.85
CA SER A 135 -3.01 13.54 7.79
C SER A 135 -3.46 14.59 6.75
N SER A 136 -2.98 15.82 6.89
CA SER A 136 -3.21 16.90 5.92
C SER A 136 -2.72 16.55 4.51
N CYS A 137 -1.65 15.76 4.41
CA CYS A 137 -1.16 15.25 3.13
C CYS A 137 -2.15 14.26 2.51
N GLN A 138 -2.65 13.30 3.28
CA GLN A 138 -3.65 12.33 2.81
C GLN A 138 -4.96 13.02 2.43
N GLN A 139 -5.41 14.01 3.20
CA GLN A 139 -6.59 14.82 2.85
C GLN A 139 -6.42 15.46 1.47
N ASN A 140 -5.30 16.13 1.21
CA ASN A 140 -5.03 16.78 -0.07
C ASN A 140 -4.94 15.79 -1.24
N GLN A 141 -4.37 14.59 -1.02
CA GLN A 141 -4.32 13.54 -2.03
C GLN A 141 -5.72 12.98 -2.35
N ARG A 142 -6.58 12.77 -1.35
CA ARG A 142 -7.98 12.34 -1.54
C ARG A 142 -8.78 13.38 -2.33
N ILE A 143 -8.63 14.66 -1.98
CA ILE A 143 -9.23 15.76 -2.76
C ILE A 143 -8.79 15.71 -4.23
N ASN A 144 -7.49 15.49 -4.48
CA ASN A 144 -6.97 15.41 -5.84
C ASN A 144 -7.53 14.22 -6.62
N ALA A 145 -7.66 13.04 -5.98
CA ALA A 145 -8.26 11.85 -6.60
C ALA A 145 -9.74 12.07 -6.96
N ILE A 146 -10.52 12.72 -6.07
CA ILE A 146 -11.93 13.07 -6.30
C ILE A 146 -12.03 14.11 -7.42
N LYS A 147 -11.24 15.17 -7.34
CA LYS A 147 -11.20 16.22 -8.39
C LYS A 147 -10.87 15.65 -9.77
N PHE A 148 -9.92 14.73 -9.83
CA PHE A 148 -9.53 14.09 -11.07
C PHE A 148 -10.73 13.43 -11.75
N TYR A 149 -11.59 12.75 -10.99
CA TYR A 149 -12.81 12.15 -11.53
C TYR A 149 -13.74 13.20 -12.14
N TYR A 150 -14.14 14.21 -11.38
CA TYR A 150 -15.09 15.18 -11.85
C TYR A 150 -14.54 16.04 -13.01
N GLU A 151 -13.29 16.44 -12.95
CA GLU A 151 -12.69 17.35 -13.94
C GLU A 151 -12.17 16.63 -15.19
N LYS A 152 -11.57 15.43 -15.04
CA LYS A 152 -10.89 14.76 -16.14
C LYS A 152 -11.67 13.61 -16.74
N VAL A 153 -12.47 12.90 -15.93
CA VAL A 153 -13.28 11.78 -16.41
C VAL A 153 -14.65 12.28 -16.86
N LEU A 154 -15.36 13.03 -16.02
CA LEU A 154 -16.68 13.56 -16.37
C LEU A 154 -16.63 14.87 -17.19
N GLY A 155 -15.45 15.50 -17.35
CA GLY A 155 -15.32 16.76 -18.08
C GLY A 155 -16.09 17.93 -17.47
N GLN A 156 -16.47 17.83 -16.19
CA GLN A 156 -17.18 18.91 -15.51
C GLN A 156 -16.24 20.09 -15.26
N GLU A 157 -16.73 21.30 -15.53
CA GLU A 157 -15.99 22.49 -15.15
C GLU A 157 -15.78 22.51 -13.64
N ARG A 158 -14.56 22.86 -13.24
CA ARG A 158 -13.98 23.04 -11.89
C ARG A 158 -14.97 23.28 -10.73
N ARG A 159 -15.92 22.38 -10.49
CA ARG A 159 -16.89 22.47 -9.37
C ARG A 159 -16.27 22.23 -7.99
N CYS A 160 -15.10 21.59 -7.93
CA CYS A 160 -14.44 21.23 -6.66
C CYS A 160 -13.68 22.37 -5.97
N TYR A 161 -13.88 23.66 -6.37
CA TYR A 161 -13.20 24.78 -5.71
C TYR A 161 -13.69 25.11 -4.30
N LYS A 162 -14.87 24.62 -3.93
CA LYS A 162 -15.41 24.84 -2.59
C LYS A 162 -15.01 23.79 -1.57
N VAL A 163 -14.08 22.91 -1.93
CA VAL A 163 -13.56 21.87 -1.02
C VAL A 163 -12.40 22.46 -0.22
N ASN A 164 -12.53 22.45 1.11
CA ASN A 164 -11.53 22.97 2.02
C ASN A 164 -10.26 22.10 2.03
N ARG A 165 -9.12 22.71 1.70
CA ARG A 165 -7.81 22.04 1.74
C ARG A 165 -7.11 22.27 3.06
N ALA A 166 -6.41 21.25 3.54
CA ALA A 166 -5.52 21.41 4.67
C ALA A 166 -4.38 22.37 4.33
N LYS A 167 -4.03 23.25 5.26
CA LYS A 167 -2.82 24.07 5.15
C LYS A 167 -1.61 23.15 5.21
N ARG A 168 -0.64 23.34 4.30
CA ARG A 168 0.66 22.70 4.42
C ARG A 168 1.43 23.38 5.55
N GLU A 169 1.93 22.61 6.49
CA GLU A 169 2.96 23.08 7.38
C GLU A 169 4.21 23.41 6.56
N LYS A 170 4.69 24.64 6.68
CA LYS A 170 5.95 25.04 6.07
C LYS A 170 7.06 24.56 6.99
N THR A 171 7.55 23.34 6.80
CA THR A 171 8.82 22.92 7.36
C THR A 171 9.92 23.55 6.52
N LEU A 172 10.80 24.33 7.16
CA LEU A 172 12.01 24.80 6.51
C LEU A 172 12.89 23.57 6.24
N PRO A 173 13.51 23.44 5.04
CA PRO A 173 14.49 22.40 4.82
C PRO A 173 15.62 22.54 5.85
N ASP A 174 16.08 21.41 6.40
CA ASP A 174 17.32 21.38 7.16
C ASP A 174 18.46 21.70 6.19
N VAL A 175 18.97 22.91 6.31
CA VAL A 175 20.07 23.41 5.48
C VAL A 175 21.36 23.18 6.26
N LEU A 176 22.23 22.31 5.72
CA LEU A 176 23.57 22.13 6.26
C LEU A 176 24.35 23.45 6.20
N SER A 177 25.03 23.78 7.27
CA SER A 177 25.94 24.92 7.31
C SER A 177 27.14 24.70 6.36
N LYS A 178 27.81 25.79 5.94
CA LYS A 178 28.98 25.66 5.08
C LYS A 178 30.08 24.81 5.73
N GLU A 179 30.21 24.86 7.07
CA GLU A 179 31.17 24.09 7.84
C GLU A 179 30.82 22.58 7.83
N GLU A 180 29.55 22.22 7.92
CA GLU A 180 29.09 20.82 7.82
C GLU A 180 29.30 20.26 6.42
N ILE A 181 29.01 21.04 5.39
CA ILE A 181 29.28 20.65 3.99
C ILE A 181 30.79 20.44 3.78
N LYS A 182 31.63 21.36 4.31
CA LYS A 182 33.09 21.23 4.20
C LYS A 182 33.60 19.96 4.89
N LYS A 183 33.10 19.61 6.07
CA LYS A 183 33.47 18.37 6.77
C LYS A 183 33.08 17.10 5.99
N ILE A 184 32.03 17.16 5.17
CA ILE A 184 31.60 16.02 4.35
C ILE A 184 32.48 15.87 3.10
N LEU A 185 32.98 17.00 2.57
CA LEU A 185 33.80 17.00 1.34
C LEU A 185 35.30 16.78 1.62
N ASP A 186 35.79 17.04 2.82
CA ASP A 186 37.20 16.92 3.22
C ASP A 186 37.53 15.49 3.75
N VAL A 187 36.76 14.44 3.40
CA VAL A 187 37.00 13.02 3.77
C VAL A 187 37.75 12.30 2.66
#